data_d468cb1ab1853f89e01e43b6bde25b24
#
_entry.id   d468cb1ab1853f89e01e43b6bde25b24
#
_cell.length_a   1.000
_cell.length_b   1.000
_cell.length_c   1.000
_cell.angle_alpha   90.00
_cell.angle_beta   90.00
_cell.angle_gamma   90.00
#
_symmetry.space_group_name_H-M   'P 1'
#
loop_
_entity.id
_entity.type
_entity.pdbx_description
1 polymer ?
#
loop_
_entity_poly.entity_id
_entity_poly.type
_entity_poly.pdbx_seq_one_letter_code
_entity_poly.pdbx_strand_id
1 'polypeptide(L)'
;MDGDTIHVEPWRSVALPVIKDLVVDRSAFDRVQHAGGFISVNTSGNSQDANAIPIEKNDADKAFDAAACIGCAACVATCKNSSAMLFVAAKVSQYAYLPQGQVERKERVQNMIKQMDKEGFGNCTNTGACEIECPKSISIDYISKMNREYL
;
A
#
# COMPACT_ATOMS: atom_id res chain seq x y z
N MET A 1 -15.04 -39.90 -0.14
CA MET A 1 -14.23 -38.69 -0.03
C MET A 1 -15.12 -37.68 0.65
N ASP A 2 -14.84 -37.40 1.91
CA ASP A 2 -15.55 -36.32 2.61
C ASP A 2 -15.13 -35.02 1.94
N GLY A 3 -16.12 -34.32 1.41
CA GLY A 3 -15.87 -33.04 0.71
C GLY A 3 -15.37 -32.01 1.73
N ASP A 4 -14.27 -31.34 1.40
CA ASP A 4 -13.75 -30.24 2.21
C ASP A 4 -14.79 -29.11 2.26
N THR A 5 -15.13 -28.69 3.46
CA THR A 5 -16.04 -27.55 3.65
C THR A 5 -15.22 -26.27 3.66
N ILE A 6 -15.51 -25.35 2.72
CA ILE A 6 -14.86 -24.03 2.65
C ILE A 6 -15.78 -23.01 3.34
N HIS A 7 -15.25 -22.34 4.36
CA HIS A 7 -15.93 -21.22 5.01
C HIS A 7 -15.49 -19.91 4.36
N VAL A 8 -16.44 -19.13 3.86
CA VAL A 8 -16.20 -17.83 3.24
C VAL A 8 -16.83 -16.74 4.10
N GLU A 9 -16.03 -15.76 4.48
CA GLU A 9 -16.42 -14.67 5.37
C GLU A 9 -15.97 -13.31 4.80
N PRO A 10 -16.65 -12.20 5.17
CA PRO A 10 -16.17 -10.85 4.85
C PRO A 10 -14.87 -10.54 5.60
N TRP A 11 -14.14 -9.50 5.17
CA TRP A 11 -12.97 -9.03 5.89
C TRP A 11 -13.30 -8.64 7.32
N ARG A 12 -12.57 -9.21 8.28
CA ARG A 12 -12.74 -8.95 9.72
C ARG A 12 -11.88 -7.75 10.15
N SER A 13 -12.31 -6.55 9.85
CA SER A 13 -11.60 -5.33 10.26
C SER A 13 -12.59 -4.23 10.60
N VAL A 14 -12.37 -3.53 11.72
CA VAL A 14 -13.20 -2.38 12.12
C VAL A 14 -13.11 -1.25 11.09
N ALA A 15 -11.94 -1.06 10.47
CA ALA A 15 -11.72 -0.05 9.44
C ALA A 15 -12.35 -0.41 8.08
N LEU A 16 -12.87 -1.64 7.93
CA LEU A 16 -13.54 -2.14 6.72
C LEU A 16 -14.92 -2.71 7.11
N PRO A 17 -15.88 -1.88 7.49
CA PRO A 17 -17.18 -2.34 7.99
C PRO A 17 -17.95 -3.11 6.91
N VAL A 18 -18.66 -4.16 7.33
CA VAL A 18 -19.49 -4.95 6.44
C VAL A 18 -20.72 -4.14 6.02
N ILE A 19 -20.94 -4.03 4.72
CA ILE A 19 -22.14 -3.41 4.15
C ILE A 19 -23.25 -4.45 4.08
N LYS A 20 -22.97 -5.58 3.44
CA LYS A 20 -23.92 -6.68 3.28
C LYS A 20 -23.18 -7.95 2.81
N ASP A 21 -23.54 -9.09 3.36
CA ASP A 21 -23.00 -10.39 3.01
C ASP A 21 -21.45 -10.39 3.07
N LEU A 22 -20.78 -10.59 1.95
CA LEU A 22 -19.31 -10.57 1.83
C LEU A 22 -18.76 -9.17 1.43
N VAL A 23 -19.61 -8.19 1.23
CA VAL A 23 -19.21 -6.85 0.78
C VAL A 23 -18.86 -5.98 1.96
N VAL A 24 -17.67 -5.39 1.94
CA VAL A 24 -17.17 -4.45 2.94
C VAL A 24 -16.99 -3.04 2.35
N ASP A 25 -17.13 -2.02 3.16
CA ASP A 25 -16.78 -0.65 2.78
C ASP A 25 -15.26 -0.48 2.77
N ARG A 26 -14.70 -0.22 1.60
CA ARG A 26 -13.28 -0.01 1.39
C ARG A 26 -12.90 1.46 1.21
N SER A 27 -13.82 2.38 1.39
CA SER A 27 -13.59 3.81 1.18
C SER A 27 -12.45 4.39 2.03
N ALA A 28 -12.11 3.75 3.17
CA ALA A 28 -10.94 4.09 3.96
C ALA A 28 -9.63 3.94 3.16
N PHE A 29 -9.49 2.91 2.32
CA PHE A 29 -8.34 2.75 1.42
C PHE A 29 -8.25 3.87 0.39
N ASP A 30 -9.39 4.25 -0.19
CA ASP A 30 -9.46 5.32 -1.18
C ASP A 30 -9.03 6.65 -0.56
N ARG A 31 -9.48 6.95 0.67
CA ARG A 31 -9.06 8.16 1.40
C ARG A 31 -7.56 8.16 1.72
N VAL A 32 -7.00 7.02 2.10
CA VAL A 32 -5.55 6.88 2.29
C VAL A 32 -4.80 7.08 0.97
N GLN A 33 -5.30 6.50 -0.13
CA GLN A 33 -4.72 6.70 -1.46
C GLN A 33 -4.78 8.18 -1.88
N HIS A 34 -5.89 8.85 -1.67
CA HIS A 34 -6.05 10.28 -1.98
C HIS A 34 -5.15 11.18 -1.11
N ALA A 35 -4.71 10.74 0.05
CA ALA A 35 -3.84 11.53 0.92
C ALA A 35 -2.40 11.69 0.38
N GLY A 36 -1.94 10.83 -0.55
CA GLY A 36 -0.60 10.94 -1.09
C GLY A 36 -0.19 9.89 -2.11
N GLY A 37 -1.05 8.93 -2.42
CA GLY A 37 -0.75 7.84 -3.35
C GLY A 37 -0.81 8.23 -4.83
N PHE A 38 -0.37 9.45 -5.17
CA PHE A 38 -0.38 10.01 -6.51
C PHE A 38 0.85 10.90 -6.73
N ILE A 39 1.02 11.39 -7.95
CA ILE A 39 2.01 12.40 -8.34
C ILE A 39 1.25 13.62 -8.86
N SER A 40 1.50 14.81 -8.30
CA SER A 40 0.88 16.07 -8.72
C SER A 40 1.87 17.06 -9.33
N VAL A 41 3.17 16.82 -9.12
CA VAL A 41 4.24 17.69 -9.61
C VAL A 41 5.11 16.96 -10.64
N ASN A 42 5.89 17.74 -11.39
CA ASN A 42 6.85 17.21 -12.37
C ASN A 42 6.20 16.32 -13.45
N THR A 43 4.95 16.58 -13.78
CA THR A 43 4.29 15.98 -14.93
C THR A 43 4.48 16.89 -16.13
N SER A 44 5.34 16.47 -17.08
CA SER A 44 5.44 17.18 -18.35
C SER A 44 4.22 16.85 -19.22
N GLY A 45 3.63 17.86 -19.85
CA GLY A 45 2.55 17.65 -20.82
C GLY A 45 2.98 16.98 -22.13
N ASN A 46 4.27 16.69 -22.30
CA ASN A 46 4.87 16.11 -23.49
C ASN A 46 5.63 14.82 -23.16
N SER A 47 5.76 13.94 -24.15
CA SER A 47 6.64 12.78 -24.06
C SER A 47 8.09 13.24 -23.83
N GLN A 48 8.74 12.68 -22.82
CA GLN A 48 10.14 12.92 -22.55
C GLN A 48 11.03 12.01 -23.40
N ASP A 49 12.25 12.45 -23.68
CA ASP A 49 13.30 11.58 -24.23
C ASP A 49 13.53 10.40 -23.28
N ALA A 50 13.67 9.20 -23.82
CA ALA A 50 13.94 7.99 -23.07
C ALA A 50 15.19 8.07 -22.15
N ASN A 51 16.15 8.96 -22.50
CA ASN A 51 17.36 9.19 -21.72
C ASN A 51 17.30 10.44 -20.82
N ALA A 52 16.15 11.11 -20.70
CA ALA A 52 16.05 12.36 -19.95
C ALA A 52 16.32 12.18 -18.46
N ILE A 53 15.84 11.07 -17.88
CA ILE A 53 16.03 10.74 -16.46
C ILE A 53 16.38 9.25 -16.34
N PRO A 54 17.68 8.89 -16.34
CA PRO A 54 18.10 7.51 -16.15
C PRO A 54 17.68 7.00 -14.76
N ILE A 55 17.11 5.81 -14.73
CA ILE A 55 16.75 5.11 -13.49
C ILE A 55 17.55 3.81 -13.43
N GLU A 56 18.21 3.57 -12.30
CA GLU A 56 18.89 2.31 -12.07
C GLU A 56 17.88 1.14 -12.12
N LYS A 57 18.27 0.05 -12.78
CA LYS A 57 17.39 -1.12 -12.97
C LYS A 57 16.84 -1.65 -11.64
N ASN A 58 17.68 -1.77 -10.61
CA ASN A 58 17.27 -2.27 -9.31
C ASN A 58 16.18 -1.39 -8.65
N ASP A 59 16.27 -0.08 -8.81
CA ASP A 59 15.28 0.84 -8.26
C ASP A 59 13.99 0.80 -9.08
N ALA A 60 14.09 0.68 -10.40
CA ALA A 60 12.93 0.48 -11.26
C ALA A 60 12.20 -0.83 -10.93
N ASP A 61 12.92 -1.94 -10.78
CA ASP A 61 12.35 -3.24 -10.44
C ASP A 61 11.62 -3.16 -9.07
N LYS A 62 12.23 -2.59 -8.03
CA LYS A 62 11.60 -2.39 -6.73
C LYS A 62 10.35 -1.49 -6.80
N ALA A 63 10.39 -0.46 -7.64
CA ALA A 63 9.21 0.40 -7.85
C ALA A 63 8.06 -0.37 -8.48
N PHE A 64 8.32 -1.22 -9.48
CA PHE A 64 7.32 -2.06 -10.14
C PHE A 64 6.78 -3.14 -9.20
N ASP A 65 7.63 -3.80 -8.41
CA ASP A 65 7.20 -4.77 -7.41
C ASP A 65 6.25 -4.13 -6.39
N ALA A 66 6.59 -2.94 -5.89
CA ALA A 66 5.72 -2.19 -5.01
C ALA A 66 4.41 -1.74 -5.69
N ALA A 67 4.48 -1.36 -6.98
CA ALA A 67 3.33 -0.97 -7.79
C ALA A 67 2.34 -2.11 -8.05
N ALA A 68 2.78 -3.37 -7.93
CA ALA A 68 1.93 -4.54 -8.11
C ALA A 68 0.76 -4.61 -7.10
N CYS A 69 0.79 -3.82 -6.03
CA CYS A 69 -0.27 -3.77 -5.03
C CYS A 69 -1.61 -3.34 -5.65
N ILE A 70 -2.62 -4.21 -5.56
CA ILE A 70 -3.98 -3.99 -6.07
C ILE A 70 -4.97 -3.43 -5.04
N GLY A 71 -4.52 -3.12 -3.82
CA GLY A 71 -5.39 -2.58 -2.77
C GLY A 71 -6.54 -3.52 -2.37
N CYS A 72 -6.34 -4.85 -2.38
CA CYS A 72 -7.38 -5.83 -2.10
C CYS A 72 -7.80 -5.92 -0.63
N ALA A 73 -7.03 -5.34 0.29
CA ALA A 73 -7.21 -5.40 1.75
C ALA A 73 -6.89 -6.76 2.43
N ALA A 74 -6.42 -7.77 1.72
CA ALA A 74 -6.03 -9.04 2.33
C ALA A 74 -5.01 -8.87 3.47
N CYS A 75 -4.05 -7.95 3.29
CA CYS A 75 -3.04 -7.63 4.31
C CYS A 75 -3.66 -7.06 5.61
N VAL A 76 -4.75 -6.31 5.52
CA VAL A 76 -5.48 -5.80 6.69
C VAL A 76 -6.29 -6.90 7.36
N ALA A 77 -6.98 -7.69 6.54
CA ALA A 77 -7.87 -8.76 7.03
C ALA A 77 -7.11 -9.86 7.80
N THR A 78 -5.90 -10.20 7.35
CA THR A 78 -5.04 -11.19 8.02
C THR A 78 -4.27 -10.63 9.23
N CYS A 79 -4.14 -9.31 9.33
CA CYS A 79 -3.36 -8.69 10.40
C CYS A 79 -4.13 -8.70 11.71
N LYS A 80 -3.50 -9.18 12.79
CA LYS A 80 -4.10 -9.18 14.15
C LYS A 80 -4.55 -7.80 14.61
N ASN A 81 -3.88 -6.76 14.13
CA ASN A 81 -4.17 -5.36 14.49
C ASN A 81 -4.95 -4.62 13.40
N SER A 82 -5.37 -5.29 12.34
CA SER A 82 -6.00 -4.65 11.17
C SER A 82 -5.16 -3.50 10.60
N SER A 83 -3.85 -3.67 10.54
CA SER A 83 -2.91 -2.62 10.08
C SER A 83 -2.90 -2.52 8.56
N ALA A 84 -2.95 -1.30 8.01
CA ALA A 84 -2.81 -1.02 6.59
C ALA A 84 -1.35 -0.70 6.19
N MET A 85 -0.39 -0.93 7.08
CA MET A 85 1.02 -0.56 6.86
C MET A 85 1.61 -1.12 5.58
N LEU A 86 1.31 -2.38 5.20
CA LEU A 86 1.83 -2.95 3.96
C LEU A 86 1.27 -2.24 2.72
N PHE A 87 -0.01 -1.89 2.72
CA PHE A 87 -0.63 -1.13 1.63
C PHE A 87 -0.01 0.26 1.47
N VAL A 88 0.11 1.01 2.58
CA VAL A 88 0.71 2.34 2.57
C VAL A 88 2.17 2.27 2.17
N ALA A 89 2.91 1.31 2.71
CA ALA A 89 4.32 1.08 2.41
C ALA A 89 4.57 0.79 0.94
N ALA A 90 3.73 -0.03 0.30
CA ALA A 90 3.81 -0.30 -1.13
C ALA A 90 3.67 0.98 -1.97
N LYS A 91 2.69 1.84 -1.65
CA LYS A 91 2.48 3.10 -2.38
C LYS A 91 3.58 4.12 -2.13
N VAL A 92 4.01 4.30 -0.89
CA VAL A 92 5.13 5.19 -0.54
C VAL A 92 6.41 4.71 -1.24
N SER A 93 6.73 3.42 -1.17
CA SER A 93 7.95 2.87 -1.76
C SER A 93 7.95 2.96 -3.29
N GLN A 94 6.84 2.67 -3.95
CA GLN A 94 6.70 2.82 -5.39
C GLN A 94 7.19 4.20 -5.87
N TYR A 95 6.72 5.26 -5.24
CA TYR A 95 7.06 6.63 -5.64
C TYR A 95 8.42 7.08 -5.08
N ALA A 96 8.89 6.52 -3.97
CA ALA A 96 10.18 6.85 -3.41
C ALA A 96 11.36 6.33 -4.24
N TYR A 97 11.16 5.29 -5.05
CA TYR A 97 12.17 4.79 -5.99
C TYR A 97 12.17 5.51 -7.33
N LEU A 98 11.11 6.25 -7.66
CA LEU A 98 10.96 6.91 -8.95
C LEU A 98 11.30 8.41 -8.86
N PRO A 99 11.98 8.97 -9.87
CA PRO A 99 12.31 10.40 -9.91
C PRO A 99 11.08 11.31 -9.81
N GLN A 100 9.96 10.89 -10.43
CA GLN A 100 8.71 11.63 -10.42
C GLN A 100 8.11 11.80 -9.02
N GLY A 101 8.41 10.88 -8.11
CA GLY A 101 7.88 10.89 -6.75
C GLY A 101 8.73 11.68 -5.74
N GLN A 102 9.91 12.17 -6.13
CA GLN A 102 10.87 12.74 -5.18
C GLN A 102 10.42 14.07 -4.58
N VAL A 103 9.75 14.92 -5.34
CA VAL A 103 9.34 16.25 -4.87
C VAL A 103 8.38 16.15 -3.68
N GLU A 104 7.40 15.24 -3.75
CA GLU A 104 6.36 15.05 -2.73
C GLU A 104 6.70 13.96 -1.70
N ARG A 105 7.91 13.43 -1.74
CA ARG A 105 8.32 12.24 -0.99
C ARG A 105 8.03 12.34 0.50
N LYS A 106 8.45 13.43 1.15
CA LYS A 106 8.26 13.64 2.59
C LYS A 106 6.79 13.89 2.95
N GLU A 107 6.10 14.72 2.19
CA GLU A 107 4.69 15.01 2.42
C GLU A 107 3.82 13.78 2.21
N ARG A 108 4.12 13.00 1.17
CA ARG A 108 3.40 11.77 0.86
C ARG A 108 3.36 10.81 2.04
N VAL A 109 4.52 10.47 2.59
CA VAL A 109 4.58 9.50 3.69
C VAL A 109 3.87 10.03 4.93
N GLN A 110 4.03 11.29 5.28
CA GLN A 110 3.38 11.90 6.43
C GLN A 110 1.87 11.96 6.28
N ASN A 111 1.38 12.38 5.12
CA ASN A 111 -0.05 12.49 4.85
C ASN A 111 -0.73 11.12 4.81
N MET A 112 -0.12 10.14 4.16
CA MET A 112 -0.69 8.79 4.06
C MET A 112 -0.73 8.09 5.43
N ILE A 113 0.32 8.20 6.24
CA ILE A 113 0.34 7.63 7.61
C ILE A 113 -0.69 8.33 8.48
N LYS A 114 -0.72 9.66 8.48
CA LYS A 114 -1.72 10.43 9.23
C LYS A 114 -3.16 10.06 8.85
N GLN A 115 -3.41 9.86 7.56
CA GLN A 115 -4.75 9.45 7.12
C GLN A 115 -5.05 8.00 7.55
N MET A 116 -4.07 7.09 7.45
CA MET A 116 -4.22 5.71 7.92
C MET A 116 -4.59 5.65 9.40
N ASP A 117 -3.92 6.44 10.25
CA ASP A 117 -4.22 6.53 11.68
C ASP A 117 -5.63 7.09 11.92
N LYS A 118 -6.03 8.11 11.16
CA LYS A 118 -7.37 8.73 11.24
C LYS A 118 -8.49 7.75 10.86
N GLU A 119 -8.24 6.83 9.93
CA GLU A 119 -9.21 5.81 9.52
C GLU A 119 -9.34 4.67 10.54
N GLY A 120 -8.52 4.64 11.57
CA GLY A 120 -8.59 3.64 12.63
C GLY A 120 -7.91 2.31 12.29
N PHE A 121 -7.00 2.29 11.32
CA PHE A 121 -6.14 1.13 11.09
C PHE A 121 -5.16 0.96 12.25
N GLY A 122 -4.98 -0.28 12.71
CA GLY A 122 -4.11 -0.56 13.83
C GLY A 122 -2.61 -0.49 13.51
N ASN A 123 -1.80 -0.43 14.55
CA ASN A 123 -0.35 -0.38 14.44
C ASN A 123 0.25 -1.71 14.00
N CYS A 124 1.32 -1.64 13.21
CA CYS A 124 2.07 -2.82 12.81
C CYS A 124 2.90 -3.37 13.99
N THR A 125 2.78 -4.67 14.25
CA THR A 125 3.60 -5.42 15.21
C THR A 125 4.56 -6.41 14.53
N ASN A 126 4.78 -6.24 13.24
CA ASN A 126 5.76 -6.98 12.41
C ASN A 126 5.59 -8.50 12.45
N THR A 127 4.34 -9.00 12.41
CA THR A 127 4.05 -10.44 12.42
C THR A 127 4.31 -11.14 11.08
N GLY A 128 4.42 -10.41 9.98
CA GLY A 128 4.67 -10.94 8.64
C GLY A 128 3.48 -11.56 7.92
N ALA A 129 2.35 -11.77 8.59
CA ALA A 129 1.17 -12.41 7.99
C ALA A 129 0.68 -11.70 6.73
N CYS A 130 0.78 -10.38 6.69
CA CYS A 130 0.36 -9.56 5.54
C CYS A 130 1.16 -9.84 4.26
N GLU A 131 2.45 -10.20 4.37
CA GLU A 131 3.28 -10.58 3.23
C GLU A 131 2.90 -11.97 2.72
N ILE A 132 2.71 -12.93 3.64
CA ILE A 132 2.36 -14.33 3.31
C ILE A 132 1.03 -14.40 2.56
N GLU A 133 0.03 -13.66 3.02
CA GLU A 133 -1.32 -13.66 2.44
C GLU A 133 -1.47 -12.67 1.24
N CYS A 134 -0.40 -11.98 0.86
CA CYS A 134 -0.49 -11.02 -0.23
C CYS A 134 -0.56 -11.72 -1.60
N PRO A 135 -1.66 -11.60 -2.36
CA PRO A 135 -1.79 -12.24 -3.67
C PRO A 135 -0.85 -11.65 -4.73
N LYS A 136 -0.15 -10.57 -4.39
CA LYS A 136 0.83 -9.86 -5.23
C LYS A 136 2.24 -9.91 -4.67
N SER A 137 2.49 -10.71 -3.65
CA SER A 137 3.81 -10.92 -3.05
C SER A 137 4.51 -9.61 -2.66
N ILE A 138 3.76 -8.64 -2.16
CA ILE A 138 4.33 -7.37 -1.70
C ILE A 138 5.19 -7.62 -0.47
N SER A 139 6.49 -7.32 -0.54
CA SER A 139 7.42 -7.55 0.55
C SER A 139 7.19 -6.64 1.76
N ILE A 140 7.34 -7.22 2.95
CA ILE A 140 7.34 -6.49 4.23
C ILE A 140 8.51 -5.50 4.32
N ASP A 141 9.57 -5.66 3.55
CA ASP A 141 10.71 -4.73 3.48
C ASP A 141 10.29 -3.31 3.10
N TYR A 142 9.19 -3.16 2.36
CA TYR A 142 8.64 -1.84 2.05
C TYR A 142 8.17 -1.08 3.30
N ILE A 143 7.77 -1.78 4.36
CA ILE A 143 7.45 -1.13 5.67
C ILE A 143 8.72 -0.51 6.24
N SER A 144 9.85 -1.20 6.19
CA SER A 144 11.14 -0.66 6.62
C SER A 144 11.56 0.55 5.77
N LYS A 145 11.33 0.49 4.46
CA LYS A 145 11.57 1.62 3.55
C LYS A 145 10.69 2.81 3.91
N MET A 146 9.39 2.61 4.08
CA MET A 146 8.45 3.66 4.46
C MET A 146 8.82 4.31 5.79
N ASN A 147 9.22 3.53 6.80
CA ASN A 147 9.65 4.06 8.09
C ASN A 147 10.88 4.97 7.96
N ARG A 148 11.82 4.64 7.07
CA ARG A 148 12.97 5.52 6.74
C ARG A 148 12.56 6.80 6.01
N GLU A 149 11.52 6.73 5.19
CA GLU A 149 10.97 7.92 4.52
C GLU A 149 10.25 8.87 5.50
N TYR A 150 9.68 8.31 6.56
CA TYR A 150 8.94 9.07 7.58
C TYR A 150 9.87 9.86 8.50
N LEU A 151 11.04 9.33 8.85
CA LEU A 151 12.06 9.98 9.70
C LEU A 151 12.79 11.11 8.96
#